data_de72c2717684ff6635755fc154a5e1dc
#
_entry.id   de72c2717684ff6635755fc154a5e1dc
#
_cell.length_a   1.000
_cell.length_b   1.000
_cell.length_c   1.000
_cell.angle_alpha   90.00
_cell.angle_beta   90.00
_cell.angle_gamma   90.00
#
_symmetry.space_group_name_H-M   'P 1'
#
loop_
_entity.id
_entity.type
_entity.pdbx_description
1 polymer ?
#
loop_
_entity_poly.entity_id
_entity_poly.type
_entity_poly.pdbx_seq_one_letter_code
_entity_poly.pdbx_strand_id
1 'polypeptide(L)'
;MANVRVVAYREAWAGRFGELRDAYAAALGTSGLTPIAIEHVGSTAVPGLAAKPVIDVDVVVGASDVDLAVRALGLIGFEPSGAGGVPGRVAFVTPERFRPSNTYVVTAGSLALRNHLAVRDVLRSDRALRDEYGMVKLRAAETAADIDAYLAAKSEVLERILRRAGLSDEDRAAIAAANRAIAERGALG
;
A
#
# COMPACT_ATOMS: atom_id res chain seq x y z
N MET A 1 -20.49 11.23 -3.09
CA MET A 1 -19.49 11.17 -2.01
C MET A 1 -19.02 9.72 -1.86
N ALA A 2 -17.75 9.42 -2.10
CA ALA A 2 -17.23 8.06 -1.94
C ALA A 2 -17.13 7.74 -0.46
N ASN A 3 -18.09 6.99 0.07
CA ASN A 3 -18.12 6.58 1.49
C ASN A 3 -16.95 5.62 1.75
N VAL A 4 -15.97 6.05 2.54
CA VAL A 4 -14.80 5.22 2.92
C VAL A 4 -15.27 4.11 3.86
N ARG A 5 -15.47 2.90 3.33
CA ARG A 5 -15.89 1.76 4.14
C ARG A 5 -14.69 1.07 4.79
N VAL A 6 -14.59 1.14 6.13
CA VAL A 6 -13.64 0.38 6.94
C VAL A 6 -14.40 -0.76 7.63
N VAL A 7 -13.83 -1.97 7.60
CA VAL A 7 -14.43 -3.18 8.21
C VAL A 7 -13.42 -3.87 9.12
N ALA A 8 -13.88 -4.73 10.02
CA ALA A 8 -13.03 -5.58 10.84
C ALA A 8 -12.14 -6.47 9.97
N TYR A 9 -10.99 -6.90 10.52
CA TYR A 9 -10.08 -7.82 9.82
C TYR A 9 -10.78 -9.08 9.36
N ARG A 10 -10.39 -9.56 8.18
CA ARG A 10 -10.90 -10.81 7.58
C ARG A 10 -9.74 -11.72 7.20
N GLU A 11 -9.72 -12.95 7.68
CA GLU A 11 -8.70 -13.95 7.35
C GLU A 11 -8.61 -14.24 5.84
N ALA A 12 -9.73 -14.12 5.13
CA ALA A 12 -9.78 -14.26 3.67
C ALA A 12 -8.84 -13.31 2.90
N TRP A 13 -8.38 -12.20 3.51
CA TRP A 13 -7.45 -11.28 2.85
C TRP A 13 -6.09 -11.92 2.60
N ALA A 14 -5.60 -12.78 3.50
CA ALA A 14 -4.36 -13.50 3.30
C ALA A 14 -4.47 -14.48 2.11
N GLY A 15 -5.60 -15.19 1.98
CA GLY A 15 -5.88 -16.06 0.83
C GLY A 15 -5.95 -15.26 -0.48
N ARG A 16 -6.67 -14.13 -0.47
CA ARG A 16 -6.76 -13.25 -1.66
C ARG A 16 -5.41 -12.70 -2.08
N PHE A 17 -4.56 -12.32 -1.13
CA PHE A 17 -3.18 -11.94 -1.45
C PHE A 17 -2.41 -13.10 -2.11
N GLY A 18 -2.57 -14.33 -1.61
CA GLY A 18 -1.94 -15.52 -2.19
C GLY A 18 -2.28 -15.68 -3.68
N GLU A 19 -3.57 -15.55 -4.04
CA GLU A 19 -4.03 -15.61 -5.44
C GLU A 19 -3.39 -14.51 -6.31
N LEU A 20 -3.31 -13.28 -5.81
CA LEU A 20 -2.68 -12.15 -6.51
C LEU A 20 -1.19 -12.38 -6.69
N ARG A 21 -0.48 -12.79 -5.62
CA ARG A 21 0.95 -13.12 -5.64
C ARG A 21 1.26 -14.15 -6.71
N ASP A 22 0.50 -15.24 -6.76
CA ASP A 22 0.77 -16.34 -7.68
C ASP A 22 0.51 -15.92 -9.14
N ALA A 23 -0.54 -15.12 -9.39
CA ALA A 23 -0.82 -14.56 -10.72
C ALA A 23 0.30 -13.60 -11.19
N TYR A 24 0.80 -12.74 -10.28
CA TYR A 24 1.87 -11.80 -10.61
C TYR A 24 3.21 -12.52 -10.82
N ALA A 25 3.54 -13.50 -9.96
CA ALA A 25 4.74 -14.31 -10.13
C ALA A 25 4.74 -15.06 -11.47
N ALA A 26 3.59 -15.61 -11.88
CA ALA A 26 3.46 -16.27 -13.18
C ALA A 26 3.68 -15.29 -14.35
N ALA A 27 3.10 -14.09 -14.31
CA ALA A 27 3.26 -13.08 -15.35
C ALA A 27 4.72 -12.60 -15.47
N LEU A 28 5.37 -12.35 -14.33
CA LEU A 28 6.79 -11.97 -14.27
C LEU A 28 7.68 -13.09 -14.80
N GLY A 29 7.45 -14.33 -14.35
CA GLY A 29 8.21 -15.51 -14.80
C GLY A 29 8.10 -15.76 -16.30
N THR A 30 6.92 -15.57 -16.90
CA THR A 30 6.73 -15.66 -18.36
C THR A 30 7.57 -14.62 -19.12
N SER A 31 7.86 -13.49 -18.49
CA SER A 31 8.72 -12.43 -19.04
C SER A 31 10.21 -12.62 -18.67
N GLY A 32 10.59 -13.74 -18.07
CA GLY A 32 11.95 -14.03 -17.66
C GLY A 32 12.41 -13.26 -16.41
N LEU A 33 11.49 -12.70 -15.63
CA LEU A 33 11.80 -11.93 -14.43
C LEU A 33 11.40 -12.69 -13.17
N THR A 34 12.37 -12.87 -12.26
CA THR A 34 12.09 -13.30 -10.88
C THR A 34 12.15 -12.09 -9.96
N PRO A 35 11.03 -11.66 -9.35
CA PRO A 35 11.04 -10.53 -8.43
C PRO A 35 11.84 -10.90 -7.16
N ILE A 36 12.41 -9.88 -6.49
CA ILE A 36 13.07 -10.05 -5.19
C ILE A 36 12.05 -10.52 -4.15
N ALA A 37 10.86 -9.92 -4.16
CA ALA A 37 9.73 -10.31 -3.34
C ALA A 37 8.41 -9.85 -3.97
N ILE A 38 7.30 -10.49 -3.57
CA ILE A 38 5.95 -9.95 -3.75
C ILE A 38 5.35 -9.86 -2.35
N GLU A 39 5.13 -8.64 -1.86
CA GLU A 39 4.80 -8.34 -0.47
C GLU A 39 3.33 -7.96 -0.30
N HIS A 40 2.66 -8.57 0.67
CA HIS A 40 1.39 -8.07 1.17
C HIS A 40 1.66 -6.90 2.10
N VAL A 41 1.25 -5.72 1.71
CA VAL A 41 1.46 -4.48 2.47
C VAL A 41 0.12 -3.83 2.83
N GLY A 42 0.17 -2.65 3.46
CA GLY A 42 -1.04 -1.96 3.88
C GLY A 42 -1.78 -2.65 5.03
N SER A 43 -2.97 -2.14 5.31
CA SER A 43 -3.72 -2.53 6.52
C SER A 43 -4.29 -3.94 6.48
N THR A 44 -4.63 -4.45 5.29
CA THR A 44 -5.16 -5.82 5.13
C THR A 44 -4.10 -6.89 5.37
N ALA A 45 -2.81 -6.51 5.33
CA ALA A 45 -1.69 -7.38 5.66
C ALA A 45 -1.45 -7.57 7.16
N VAL A 46 -2.20 -6.86 8.03
CA VAL A 46 -2.00 -6.87 9.49
C VAL A 46 -3.16 -7.60 10.17
N PRO A 47 -2.94 -8.81 10.72
CA PRO A 47 -3.98 -9.56 11.42
C PRO A 47 -4.62 -8.75 12.56
N GLY A 48 -5.94 -8.73 12.60
CA GLY A 48 -6.72 -8.02 13.60
C GLY A 48 -6.92 -6.52 13.35
N LEU A 49 -6.30 -5.92 12.33
CA LEU A 49 -6.45 -4.50 12.02
C LEU A 49 -7.68 -4.25 11.14
N ALA A 50 -8.56 -3.34 11.56
CA ALA A 50 -9.66 -2.85 10.72
C ALA A 50 -9.12 -2.13 9.48
N ALA A 51 -9.68 -2.41 8.29
CA ALA A 51 -9.19 -1.90 7.03
C ALA A 51 -10.30 -1.64 5.99
N LYS A 52 -10.02 -0.80 5.00
CA LYS A 52 -10.71 -0.88 3.72
C LYS A 52 -10.42 -2.26 3.13
N PRO A 53 -11.41 -2.97 2.54
CA PRO A 53 -11.20 -4.31 2.00
C PRO A 53 -10.49 -4.27 0.63
N VAL A 54 -9.30 -3.72 0.60
CA VAL A 54 -8.44 -3.59 -0.60
C VAL A 54 -7.09 -4.22 -0.26
N ILE A 55 -6.60 -5.09 -1.13
CA ILE A 55 -5.31 -5.76 -0.95
C ILE A 55 -4.22 -4.89 -1.57
N ASP A 56 -3.27 -4.43 -0.77
CA ASP A 56 -2.12 -3.67 -1.26
C ASP A 56 -0.95 -4.64 -1.51
N VAL A 57 -0.39 -4.60 -2.73
CA VAL A 57 0.67 -5.51 -3.17
C VAL A 57 1.86 -4.73 -3.71
N ASP A 58 3.03 -4.97 -3.14
CA ASP A 58 4.30 -4.48 -3.66
C ASP A 58 5.04 -5.60 -4.40
N VAL A 59 5.28 -5.42 -5.69
CA VAL A 59 6.20 -6.25 -6.49
C VAL A 59 7.58 -5.62 -6.41
N VAL A 60 8.47 -6.23 -5.64
CA VAL A 60 9.81 -5.70 -5.33
C VAL A 60 10.81 -6.19 -6.36
N VAL A 61 11.48 -5.27 -7.04
CA VAL A 61 12.47 -5.58 -8.07
C VAL A 61 13.73 -4.72 -7.93
N GLY A 62 14.81 -5.11 -8.60
CA GLY A 62 15.98 -4.26 -8.79
C GLY A 62 15.67 -3.03 -9.63
N ALA A 63 16.46 -1.97 -9.51
CA ALA A 63 16.25 -0.73 -10.26
C ALA A 63 16.28 -0.94 -11.78
N SER A 64 17.13 -1.87 -12.27
CA SER A 64 17.23 -2.25 -13.69
C SER A 64 16.00 -2.99 -14.22
N ASP A 65 15.20 -3.59 -13.34
CA ASP A 65 14.14 -4.52 -13.71
C ASP A 65 12.74 -3.88 -13.67
N VAL A 66 12.64 -2.61 -13.24
CA VAL A 66 11.37 -1.88 -13.10
C VAL A 66 10.58 -1.89 -14.41
N ASP A 67 11.20 -1.52 -15.52
CA ASP A 67 10.53 -1.45 -16.83
C ASP A 67 10.07 -2.84 -17.30
N LEU A 68 10.86 -3.89 -17.03
CA LEU A 68 10.48 -5.25 -17.38
C LEU A 68 9.29 -5.72 -16.54
N ALA A 69 9.29 -5.45 -15.24
CA ALA A 69 8.17 -5.75 -14.35
C ALA A 69 6.88 -5.02 -14.76
N VAL A 70 6.99 -3.74 -15.12
CA VAL A 70 5.85 -2.93 -15.60
C VAL A 70 5.27 -3.56 -16.88
N ARG A 71 6.11 -3.92 -17.85
CA ARG A 71 5.65 -4.58 -19.09
C ARG A 71 5.01 -5.93 -18.81
N ALA A 72 5.62 -6.74 -17.93
CA ALA A 72 5.10 -8.05 -17.57
C ALA A 72 3.70 -7.99 -16.95
N LEU A 73 3.48 -7.06 -16.01
CA LEU A 73 2.14 -6.81 -15.46
C LEU A 73 1.18 -6.25 -16.51
N GLY A 74 1.67 -5.47 -17.48
CA GLY A 74 0.89 -5.01 -18.63
C GLY A 74 0.29 -6.14 -19.45
N LEU A 75 1.00 -7.27 -19.61
CA LEU A 75 0.49 -8.45 -20.32
C LEU A 75 -0.74 -9.08 -19.65
N ILE A 76 -0.92 -8.84 -18.37
CA ILE A 76 -2.08 -9.28 -17.62
C ILE A 76 -3.07 -8.14 -17.33
N GLY A 77 -2.96 -7.03 -18.06
CA GLY A 77 -3.93 -5.95 -18.13
C GLY A 77 -3.74 -4.80 -17.16
N PHE A 78 -2.60 -4.73 -16.44
CA PHE A 78 -2.29 -3.58 -15.59
C PHE A 78 -1.81 -2.40 -16.45
N GLU A 79 -2.37 -1.22 -16.22
CA GLU A 79 -1.98 0.01 -16.90
C GLU A 79 -1.22 0.93 -15.94
N PRO A 80 0.03 1.34 -16.25
CA PRO A 80 0.77 2.24 -15.37
C PRO A 80 0.02 3.57 -15.20
N SER A 81 -0.18 3.99 -13.96
CA SER A 81 -0.76 5.29 -13.60
C SER A 81 0.26 6.28 -13.05
N GLY A 82 1.55 5.98 -13.24
CA GLY A 82 2.67 6.80 -12.82
C GLY A 82 3.13 6.52 -11.39
N ALA A 83 4.08 7.32 -10.91
CA ALA A 83 4.68 7.18 -9.57
C ALA A 83 3.72 7.57 -8.44
N GLY A 84 2.59 8.20 -8.75
CA GLY A 84 1.70 8.79 -7.73
C GLY A 84 2.43 9.81 -6.83
N GLY A 85 3.55 10.40 -7.29
CA GLY A 85 4.38 11.34 -6.52
C GLY A 85 5.33 10.69 -5.51
N VAL A 86 5.49 9.37 -5.52
CA VAL A 86 6.39 8.64 -4.60
C VAL A 86 7.55 8.06 -5.40
N PRO A 87 8.80 8.56 -5.21
CA PRO A 87 9.97 8.03 -5.90
C PRO A 87 10.19 6.53 -5.65
N GLY A 88 10.69 5.83 -6.68
CA GLY A 88 10.96 4.39 -6.59
C GLY A 88 9.73 3.50 -6.60
N ARG A 89 8.56 4.03 -7.02
CA ARG A 89 7.30 3.30 -7.13
C ARG A 89 6.59 3.59 -8.46
N VAL A 90 6.03 2.56 -9.07
CA VAL A 90 5.07 2.68 -10.17
C VAL A 90 3.73 2.11 -9.70
N ALA A 91 2.68 2.91 -9.76
CA ALA A 91 1.31 2.51 -9.46
C ALA A 91 0.57 2.10 -10.74
N PHE A 92 -0.53 1.36 -10.60
CA PHE A 92 -1.30 0.86 -11.72
C PHE A 92 -2.80 1.09 -11.54
N VAL A 93 -3.50 1.22 -12.67
CA VAL A 93 -4.92 0.95 -12.76
C VAL A 93 -5.09 -0.57 -12.72
N THR A 94 -5.82 -1.07 -11.71
CA THR A 94 -6.01 -2.50 -11.51
C THR A 94 -7.11 -3.04 -12.42
N PRO A 95 -6.84 -4.10 -13.22
CA PRO A 95 -7.87 -4.77 -14.03
C PRO A 95 -8.98 -5.34 -13.14
N GLU A 96 -10.22 -5.40 -13.67
CA GLU A 96 -11.41 -5.84 -12.93
C GLU A 96 -11.23 -7.18 -12.21
N ARG A 97 -10.64 -8.16 -12.88
CA ARG A 97 -10.42 -9.51 -12.31
C ARG A 97 -9.54 -9.55 -11.05
N PHE A 98 -8.72 -8.53 -10.86
CA PHE A 98 -7.81 -8.41 -9.70
C PHE A 98 -8.33 -7.47 -8.61
N ARG A 99 -9.45 -6.78 -8.85
CA ARG A 99 -10.08 -5.91 -7.84
C ARG A 99 -10.72 -6.73 -6.70
N PRO A 100 -10.82 -6.17 -5.50
CA PRO A 100 -10.24 -4.88 -5.09
C PRO A 100 -8.78 -5.04 -4.64
N SER A 101 -7.84 -4.50 -5.41
CA SER A 101 -6.43 -4.40 -5.01
C SER A 101 -5.76 -3.14 -5.54
N ASN A 102 -4.71 -2.69 -4.85
CA ASN A 102 -3.74 -1.73 -5.32
C ASN A 102 -2.42 -2.47 -5.56
N THR A 103 -1.82 -2.28 -6.72
CA THR A 103 -0.57 -2.95 -7.08
C THR A 103 0.48 -1.92 -7.41
N TYR A 104 1.68 -2.15 -6.92
CA TYR A 104 2.84 -1.30 -7.13
C TYR A 104 4.04 -2.14 -7.55
N VAL A 105 4.80 -1.66 -8.54
CA VAL A 105 6.19 -2.09 -8.73
C VAL A 105 7.06 -1.15 -7.94
N VAL A 106 7.87 -1.67 -7.04
CA VAL A 106 8.72 -0.87 -6.14
C VAL A 106 10.18 -1.30 -6.25
N THR A 107 11.07 -0.33 -6.29
CA THR A 107 12.52 -0.59 -6.29
C THR A 107 12.94 -1.06 -4.90
N ALA A 108 13.74 -2.11 -4.84
CA ALA A 108 14.34 -2.59 -3.59
C ALA A 108 15.10 -1.47 -2.86
N GLY A 109 14.91 -1.35 -1.55
CA GLY A 109 15.52 -0.30 -0.73
C GLY A 109 14.92 1.10 -0.88
N SER A 110 13.95 1.31 -1.77
CA SER A 110 13.27 2.61 -1.93
C SER A 110 12.55 3.04 -0.65
N LEU A 111 12.36 4.34 -0.49
CA LEU A 111 11.59 4.88 0.64
C LEU A 111 10.14 4.38 0.64
N ALA A 112 9.55 4.20 -0.55
CA ALA A 112 8.21 3.63 -0.69
C ALA A 112 8.11 2.24 -0.06
N LEU A 113 9.03 1.33 -0.40
CA LEU A 113 9.08 -0.02 0.16
C LEU A 113 9.34 0.01 1.67
N ARG A 114 10.34 0.79 2.13
CA ARG A 114 10.67 0.92 3.56
C ARG A 114 9.46 1.41 4.36
N ASN A 115 8.72 2.39 3.85
CA ASN A 115 7.49 2.88 4.47
C ASN A 115 6.43 1.78 4.60
N HIS A 116 6.14 1.07 3.51
CA HIS A 116 5.10 0.04 3.51
C HIS A 116 5.43 -1.10 4.46
N LEU A 117 6.67 -1.60 4.44
CA LEU A 117 7.14 -2.67 5.33
C LEU A 117 7.17 -2.20 6.78
N ALA A 118 7.68 -0.99 7.06
CA ALA A 118 7.77 -0.42 8.40
C ALA A 118 6.39 -0.34 9.07
N VAL A 119 5.40 0.21 8.36
CA VAL A 119 4.02 0.32 8.88
C VAL A 119 3.44 -1.06 9.15
N ARG A 120 3.56 -1.99 8.21
CA ARG A 120 3.07 -3.36 8.38
C ARG A 120 3.70 -4.06 9.58
N ASP A 121 5.02 -4.04 9.68
CA ASP A 121 5.76 -4.86 10.63
C ASP A 121 5.63 -4.30 12.06
N VAL A 122 5.60 -2.97 12.24
CA VAL A 122 5.28 -2.36 13.53
C VAL A 122 3.87 -2.72 13.98
N LEU A 123 2.87 -2.61 13.11
CA LEU A 123 1.48 -2.93 13.47
C LEU A 123 1.23 -4.42 13.69
N ARG A 124 2.08 -5.31 13.15
CA ARG A 124 2.06 -6.74 13.46
C ARG A 124 2.67 -7.04 14.82
N SER A 125 3.71 -6.31 15.23
CA SER A 125 4.45 -6.55 16.48
C SER A 125 3.93 -5.76 17.68
N ASP A 126 3.31 -4.58 17.46
CA ASP A 126 2.77 -3.71 18.49
C ASP A 126 1.23 -3.71 18.47
N ARG A 127 0.65 -4.56 19.33
CA ARG A 127 -0.81 -4.72 19.41
C ARG A 127 -1.52 -3.43 19.83
N ALA A 128 -0.96 -2.69 20.79
CA ALA A 128 -1.60 -1.47 21.29
C ALA A 128 -1.68 -0.40 20.18
N LEU A 129 -0.58 -0.20 19.46
CA LEU A 129 -0.50 0.76 18.36
C LEU A 129 -1.38 0.32 17.17
N ARG A 130 -1.44 -0.99 16.89
CA ARG A 130 -2.37 -1.56 15.89
C ARG A 130 -3.82 -1.25 16.23
N ASP A 131 -4.23 -1.51 17.46
CA ASP A 131 -5.62 -1.34 17.91
C ASP A 131 -6.00 0.14 17.93
N GLU A 132 -5.11 1.04 18.39
CA GLU A 132 -5.27 2.49 18.30
C GLU A 132 -5.43 2.95 16.84
N TYR A 133 -4.55 2.52 15.94
CA TYR A 133 -4.63 2.88 14.53
C TYR A 133 -5.93 2.38 13.88
N GLY A 134 -6.38 1.19 14.26
CA GLY A 134 -7.65 0.64 13.82
C GLY A 134 -8.84 1.50 14.27
N MET A 135 -8.86 1.94 15.54
CA MET A 135 -9.90 2.81 16.08
C MET A 135 -9.93 4.18 15.39
N VAL A 136 -8.77 4.79 15.16
CA VAL A 136 -8.67 6.06 14.42
C VAL A 136 -9.27 5.91 13.02
N LYS A 137 -8.97 4.82 12.32
CA LYS A 137 -9.51 4.55 10.98
C LYS A 137 -11.03 4.36 10.97
N LEU A 138 -11.57 3.64 11.96
CA LEU A 138 -13.02 3.44 12.08
C LEU A 138 -13.74 4.77 12.33
N ARG A 139 -13.27 5.55 13.30
CA ARG A 139 -13.83 6.88 13.60
C ARG A 139 -13.74 7.82 12.41
N ALA A 140 -12.57 7.87 11.75
CA ALA A 140 -12.39 8.72 10.58
C ALA A 140 -13.31 8.30 9.41
N ALA A 141 -13.58 7.01 9.23
CA ALA A 141 -14.52 6.53 8.22
C ALA A 141 -15.98 6.94 8.50
N GLU A 142 -16.35 7.11 9.79
CA GLU A 142 -17.70 7.53 10.21
C GLU A 142 -17.89 9.05 10.14
N THR A 143 -16.84 9.83 10.43
CA THR A 143 -16.93 11.28 10.67
C THR A 143 -16.30 12.14 9.57
N ALA A 144 -15.39 11.59 8.75
CA ALA A 144 -14.73 12.36 7.72
C ALA A 144 -15.70 12.76 6.59
N ALA A 145 -15.69 14.03 6.25
CA ALA A 145 -16.51 14.59 5.17
C ALA A 145 -16.07 14.05 3.80
N ASP A 146 -14.77 13.73 3.66
CA ASP A 146 -14.13 13.26 2.44
C ASP A 146 -12.87 12.42 2.73
N ILE A 147 -12.18 11.99 1.67
CA ILE A 147 -10.97 11.18 1.77
C ILE A 147 -9.82 11.94 2.43
N ASP A 148 -9.74 13.26 2.26
CA ASP A 148 -8.66 14.08 2.78
C ASP A 148 -8.75 14.21 4.29
N ALA A 149 -9.96 14.46 4.82
CA ALA A 149 -10.22 14.44 6.26
C ALA A 149 -9.91 13.06 6.87
N TYR A 150 -10.22 11.97 6.15
CA TYR A 150 -9.85 10.61 6.55
C TYR A 150 -8.33 10.39 6.59
N LEU A 151 -7.60 10.89 5.60
CA LEU A 151 -6.14 10.78 5.55
C LEU A 151 -5.47 11.62 6.64
N ALA A 152 -5.96 12.86 6.87
CA ALA A 152 -5.46 13.75 7.91
C ALA A 152 -5.61 13.14 9.32
N ALA A 153 -6.76 12.56 9.63
CA ALA A 153 -7.01 11.92 10.92
C ALA A 153 -6.04 10.77 11.25
N LYS A 154 -5.49 10.11 10.23
CA LYS A 154 -4.53 9.01 10.40
C LYS A 154 -3.08 9.48 10.56
N SER A 155 -2.76 10.71 10.18
CA SER A 155 -1.37 11.17 10.01
C SER A 155 -0.58 11.16 11.31
N GLU A 156 -1.19 11.52 12.45
CA GLU A 156 -0.52 11.55 13.74
C GLU A 156 -0.09 10.14 14.20
N VAL A 157 -1.01 9.18 14.11
CA VAL A 157 -0.70 7.79 14.49
C VAL A 157 0.31 7.19 13.53
N LEU A 158 0.20 7.48 12.22
CA LEU A 158 1.16 7.04 11.22
C LEU A 158 2.58 7.55 11.52
N GLU A 159 2.72 8.81 11.91
CA GLU A 159 4.02 9.40 12.31
C GLU A 159 4.63 8.63 13.50
N ARG A 160 3.83 8.26 14.50
CA ARG A 160 4.27 7.46 15.64
C ARG A 160 4.68 6.05 15.23
N ILE A 161 3.96 5.43 14.29
CA ILE A 161 4.31 4.12 13.72
C ILE A 161 5.68 4.19 13.04
N LEU A 162 5.89 5.18 12.17
CA LEU A 162 7.14 5.34 11.43
C LEU A 162 8.33 5.64 12.36
N ARG A 163 8.12 6.43 13.40
CA ARG A 163 9.12 6.67 14.44
C ARG A 163 9.46 5.38 15.19
N ARG A 164 8.46 4.59 15.55
CA ARG A 164 8.63 3.28 16.21
C ARG A 164 9.41 2.30 15.34
N ALA A 165 9.25 2.39 14.01
CA ALA A 165 10.00 1.62 13.04
C ALA A 165 11.46 2.07 12.87
N GLY A 166 11.87 3.18 13.49
CA GLY A 166 13.24 3.71 13.40
C GLY A 166 13.53 4.47 12.10
N LEU A 167 12.51 4.94 11.37
CA LEU A 167 12.74 5.81 10.21
C LEU A 167 13.29 7.16 10.66
N SER A 168 14.24 7.71 9.89
CA SER A 168 14.83 9.01 10.15
C SER A 168 13.79 10.14 10.06
N ASP A 169 14.09 11.30 10.66
CA ASP A 169 13.23 12.49 10.56
C ASP A 169 13.06 12.92 9.10
N GLU A 170 14.10 12.82 8.29
CA GLU A 170 14.08 13.11 6.86
C GLU A 170 13.15 12.16 6.10
N ASP A 171 13.27 10.85 6.31
CA ASP A 171 12.39 9.85 5.70
C ASP A 171 10.93 10.08 6.07
N ARG A 172 10.64 10.38 7.36
CA ARG A 172 9.27 10.64 7.83
C ARG A 172 8.69 11.91 7.22
N ALA A 173 9.49 12.98 7.12
CA ALA A 173 9.08 14.20 6.47
C ALA A 173 8.77 13.99 4.97
N ALA A 174 9.61 13.21 4.27
CA ALA A 174 9.40 12.87 2.87
C ALA A 174 8.13 12.03 2.67
N ILE A 175 7.86 11.05 3.54
CA ILE A 175 6.62 10.26 3.52
C ILE A 175 5.39 11.15 3.77
N ALA A 176 5.45 12.05 4.75
CA ALA A 176 4.36 12.97 5.04
C ALA A 176 4.07 13.91 3.86
N ALA A 177 5.12 14.41 3.18
CA ALA A 177 4.97 15.23 1.98
C ALA A 177 4.33 14.45 0.82
N ALA A 178 4.77 13.20 0.59
CA ALA A 178 4.20 12.34 -0.45
C ALA A 178 2.71 12.03 -0.18
N ASN A 179 2.34 11.77 1.08
CA ASN A 179 0.95 11.52 1.46
C ASN A 179 0.06 12.75 1.23
N ARG A 180 0.53 13.96 1.54
CA ARG A 180 -0.19 15.22 1.24
C ARG A 180 -0.38 15.39 -0.27
N ALA A 181 0.65 15.19 -1.05
CA ALA A 181 0.57 15.31 -2.52
C ALA A 181 -0.38 14.28 -3.16
N ILE A 182 -0.59 13.11 -2.55
CA ILE A 182 -1.58 12.12 -2.98
C ILE A 182 -3.00 12.62 -2.65
N ALA A 183 -3.21 13.16 -1.45
CA ALA A 183 -4.49 13.71 -1.02
C ALA A 183 -4.94 14.86 -1.95
N GLU A 184 -4.06 15.83 -2.19
CA GLU A 184 -4.34 16.98 -3.07
C GLU A 184 -4.73 16.56 -4.50
N ARG A 185 -4.15 15.49 -5.04
CA ARG A 185 -4.53 14.95 -6.35
C ARG A 185 -5.86 14.21 -6.34
N GLY A 186 -6.19 13.53 -5.26
CA GLY A 186 -7.48 12.85 -5.09
C GLY A 186 -8.65 13.82 -4.99
N ALA A 187 -8.41 15.05 -4.54
CA ALA A 187 -9.43 16.10 -4.44
C ALA A 187 -9.73 16.79 -5.77
N LEU A 188 -8.88 16.65 -6.79
CA LEU A 188 -9.00 17.31 -8.10
C LEU A 188 -9.59 16.40 -9.21
N GLY A 189 -9.90 15.16 -8.93
CA GLY A 189 -10.46 14.15 -9.85
C GLY A 189 -11.77 13.56 -9.36
#